data_96c4873dd34978ef7d7bc80bdaf4259c
#
_entry.id   96c4873dd34978ef7d7bc80bdaf4259c
#
_cell.length_a   1.000
_cell.length_b   1.000
_cell.length_c   1.000
_cell.angle_alpha   90.00
_cell.angle_beta   90.00
_cell.angle_gamma   90.00
#
_symmetry.space_group_name_H-M   'P 1'
#
loop_
_entity.id
_entity.type
_entity.pdbx_description
1 polymer ?
#
loop_
_entity_poly.entity_id
_entity_poly.type
_entity_poly.pdbx_seq_one_letter_code
_entity_poly.pdbx_strand_id
1 'polypeptide(L)'
;MCGINGIISKDKNKDKLIKSMNEKILHRGPDAEGIFVEGDVALGQRRLSIIDLAGGNQPIYNEDKSILIMYNGEVYNYKELKEELTEYKFETESDTEVVLHGYEKWGHDLPKKLRGMFAYAIYDKNKGEIFISRDQFGIKPLYYYHDGDTILFGSEIKSFLAYPKFKKVLNKELLGAYLTFSFTPTDETFFKGVYRLPSGHSMTIDVKKRKIKIDRYFKVEFGNTDKSFDEVVEEIGTAMKDSTEHHLISDVEVGSFLSSGVDSSYLVSLAKPDKTYTIGFDLAKYSEIDYAKDLTDKLNIKNISEKISKEEYMNALSEVYYHMDEPTADGCAIAVYFLSRLASKDVKVVLSGEGADEFFGGYNSYDDNFYTKLPFFIRKSMASICKILPKNKITRYIIRRGLPLEESYVSINRTYYDDELKDVLKIDNYIKNKDIVKDVYDEYKDYNKLDKMLAVDIRYWLSNNILTIVDKMTMAHSIESRVPFTDMKVFDVARMLPKNYKVSDGTTKVALRNAARKVIPNDAWKKKKLGFPVPIREWIREDDFYKEIKNTFNTDISKELFNNDYLIKILDEHKNR
;
A
#
# COMPACT_ATOMS: atom_id res chain seq x y z
N MET A 1 -7.14 -14.49 2.30
CA MET A 1 -6.71 -13.67 1.12
C MET A 1 -6.47 -14.52 -0.10
N CYS A 2 -6.50 -13.92 -1.30
CA CYS A 2 -6.52 -14.64 -2.55
C CYS A 2 -5.69 -13.90 -3.61
N GLY A 3 -5.71 -14.41 -4.82
CA GLY A 3 -5.31 -13.68 -6.00
C GLY A 3 -6.31 -13.96 -7.11
N ILE A 4 -6.69 -12.93 -7.86
CA ILE A 4 -7.63 -13.04 -8.97
C ILE A 4 -6.96 -12.72 -10.30
N ASN A 5 -7.44 -13.33 -11.37
CA ASN A 5 -7.03 -13.10 -12.74
C ASN A 5 -8.25 -13.11 -13.67
N GLY A 6 -8.16 -12.39 -14.78
CA GLY A 6 -9.18 -12.45 -15.82
C GLY A 6 -8.63 -12.18 -17.21
N ILE A 7 -9.24 -12.80 -18.19
CA ILE A 7 -8.95 -12.64 -19.62
C ILE A 7 -10.26 -12.45 -20.36
N ILE A 8 -10.38 -11.39 -21.13
CA ILE A 8 -11.46 -11.15 -22.07
C ILE A 8 -10.85 -11.14 -23.47
N SER A 9 -11.04 -12.24 -24.22
CA SER A 9 -10.38 -12.45 -25.51
C SER A 9 -11.14 -13.47 -26.36
N LYS A 10 -10.99 -13.37 -27.69
CA LYS A 10 -11.40 -14.41 -28.64
C LYS A 10 -10.42 -15.58 -28.75
N ASP A 11 -9.30 -15.55 -28.01
CA ASP A 11 -8.34 -16.65 -28.04
C ASP A 11 -8.99 -17.97 -27.58
N LYS A 12 -8.80 -19.02 -28.35
CA LYS A 12 -9.38 -20.35 -28.07
C LYS A 12 -8.67 -21.08 -26.90
N ASN A 13 -7.48 -20.64 -26.53
CA ASN A 13 -6.67 -21.27 -25.48
C ASN A 13 -6.82 -20.57 -24.10
N LYS A 14 -7.89 -19.80 -23.87
CA LYS A 14 -8.13 -19.05 -22.63
C LYS A 14 -8.08 -19.92 -21.38
N ASP A 15 -8.54 -21.17 -21.49
CA ASP A 15 -8.48 -22.17 -20.42
C ASP A 15 -7.05 -22.45 -19.95
N LYS A 16 -6.11 -22.60 -20.89
CA LYS A 16 -4.69 -22.80 -20.57
C LYS A 16 -4.04 -21.52 -20.07
N LEU A 17 -4.42 -20.38 -20.67
CA LEU A 17 -3.86 -19.09 -20.28
C LEU A 17 -4.26 -18.71 -18.86
N ILE A 18 -5.52 -18.86 -18.47
CA ILE A 18 -5.96 -18.53 -17.11
C ILE A 18 -5.32 -19.43 -16.05
N LYS A 19 -5.12 -20.73 -16.36
CA LYS A 19 -4.35 -21.64 -15.50
C LYS A 19 -2.93 -21.17 -15.32
N SER A 20 -2.24 -20.82 -16.42
CA SER A 20 -0.87 -20.31 -16.35
C SER A 20 -0.78 -18.96 -15.62
N MET A 21 -1.80 -18.10 -15.72
CA MET A 21 -1.88 -16.87 -14.91
C MET A 21 -2.02 -17.20 -13.42
N ASN A 22 -2.86 -18.18 -13.07
CA ASN A 22 -3.03 -18.63 -11.69
C ASN A 22 -1.76 -19.23 -11.10
N GLU A 23 -1.01 -20.01 -11.88
CA GLU A 23 0.29 -20.57 -11.48
C GLU A 23 1.29 -19.47 -11.09
N LYS A 24 1.31 -18.32 -11.79
CA LYS A 24 2.20 -17.19 -11.49
C LYS A 24 1.91 -16.54 -10.14
N ILE A 25 0.71 -16.70 -9.61
CA ILE A 25 0.28 -16.13 -8.33
C ILE A 25 -0.07 -17.21 -7.28
N LEU A 26 0.48 -18.41 -7.41
CA LEU A 26 0.27 -19.54 -6.49
C LEU A 26 0.55 -19.15 -5.03
N HIS A 27 1.61 -18.37 -4.81
CA HIS A 27 2.02 -17.89 -3.49
C HIS A 27 0.93 -17.06 -2.78
N ARG A 28 0.01 -16.42 -3.51
CA ARG A 28 -1.09 -15.67 -2.90
C ARG A 28 -2.18 -16.58 -2.31
N GLY A 29 -2.35 -17.77 -2.87
CA GLY A 29 -3.40 -18.69 -2.43
C GLY A 29 -3.08 -20.15 -2.76
N PRO A 30 -2.30 -20.81 -1.89
CA PRO A 30 -1.88 -22.18 -2.14
C PRO A 30 -2.96 -23.23 -1.87
N ASP A 31 -4.03 -22.87 -1.13
CA ASP A 31 -4.98 -23.84 -0.60
C ASP A 31 -5.96 -24.38 -1.67
N ALA A 32 -6.41 -23.53 -2.61
CA ALA A 32 -7.32 -23.95 -3.67
C ALA A 32 -7.17 -23.09 -4.94
N GLU A 33 -7.71 -23.62 -6.05
CA GLU A 33 -7.82 -22.95 -7.34
C GLU A 33 -9.26 -22.92 -7.82
N GLY A 34 -9.69 -21.77 -8.34
CA GLY A 34 -10.97 -21.63 -9.03
C GLY A 34 -10.77 -21.15 -10.47
N ILE A 35 -11.53 -21.74 -11.39
CA ILE A 35 -11.48 -21.37 -12.82
C ILE A 35 -12.90 -21.35 -13.39
N PHE A 36 -13.18 -20.31 -14.17
CA PHE A 36 -14.37 -20.18 -15.00
C PHE A 36 -13.96 -19.84 -16.43
N VAL A 37 -14.55 -20.54 -17.41
CA VAL A 37 -14.32 -20.23 -18.85
C VAL A 37 -15.63 -20.38 -19.59
N GLU A 38 -16.10 -19.28 -20.21
CA GLU A 38 -17.29 -19.27 -21.06
C GLU A 38 -17.20 -18.15 -22.10
N GLY A 39 -17.51 -18.45 -23.36
CA GLY A 39 -17.47 -17.48 -24.44
C GLY A 39 -16.11 -16.78 -24.56
N ASP A 40 -16.10 -15.45 -24.50
CA ASP A 40 -14.88 -14.62 -24.56
C ASP A 40 -14.23 -14.42 -23.18
N VAL A 41 -14.82 -14.92 -22.09
CA VAL A 41 -14.38 -14.68 -20.71
C VAL A 41 -13.68 -15.90 -20.13
N ALA A 42 -12.53 -15.68 -19.47
CA ALA A 42 -11.94 -16.64 -18.55
C ALA A 42 -11.54 -15.90 -17.27
N LEU A 43 -11.95 -16.44 -16.13
CA LEU A 43 -11.65 -15.92 -14.80
C LEU A 43 -10.93 -16.99 -13.98
N GLY A 44 -10.00 -16.56 -13.14
CA GLY A 44 -9.21 -17.45 -12.30
C GLY A 44 -9.00 -16.87 -10.91
N GLN A 45 -8.86 -17.75 -9.94
CA GLN A 45 -8.59 -17.39 -8.56
C GLN A 45 -7.66 -18.40 -7.90
N ARG A 46 -6.75 -17.89 -7.05
CA ARG A 46 -5.98 -18.68 -6.09
C ARG A 46 -6.45 -18.33 -4.69
N ARG A 47 -6.80 -19.32 -3.87
CA ARG A 47 -7.41 -19.14 -2.55
C ARG A 47 -6.43 -19.43 -1.42
N LEU A 48 -6.37 -18.49 -0.46
CA LEU A 48 -5.89 -18.72 0.90
C LEU A 48 -7.12 -18.74 1.82
N SER A 49 -7.42 -19.90 2.40
CA SER A 49 -8.65 -20.13 3.18
C SER A 49 -8.49 -19.55 4.59
N ILE A 50 -9.36 -18.61 4.96
CA ILE A 50 -9.37 -17.89 6.24
C ILE A 50 -10.75 -17.89 6.87
N ILE A 51 -11.81 -17.58 6.11
CA ILE A 51 -13.21 -17.69 6.51
C ILE A 51 -13.89 -18.76 5.65
N ASP A 52 -14.77 -19.55 6.26
CA ASP A 52 -15.45 -20.68 5.65
C ASP A 52 -14.46 -21.62 4.93
N LEU A 53 -13.63 -22.29 5.71
CA LEU A 53 -12.51 -23.10 5.20
C LEU A 53 -12.96 -24.16 4.18
N ALA A 54 -14.17 -24.69 4.30
CA ALA A 54 -14.72 -25.75 3.45
C ALA A 54 -15.59 -25.23 2.29
N GLY A 55 -16.45 -24.23 2.55
CA GLY A 55 -17.51 -23.80 1.62
C GLY A 55 -17.14 -22.65 0.69
N GLY A 56 -16.20 -21.77 1.09
CA GLY A 56 -15.88 -20.53 0.38
C GLY A 56 -15.04 -20.68 -0.90
N ASN A 57 -15.09 -21.82 -1.60
CA ASN A 57 -14.37 -22.00 -2.87
C ASN A 57 -15.02 -21.19 -4.00
N GLN A 58 -14.20 -20.56 -4.82
CA GLN A 58 -14.64 -19.70 -5.91
C GLN A 58 -14.41 -20.38 -7.28
N PRO A 59 -15.20 -20.02 -8.32
CA PRO A 59 -16.22 -18.96 -8.32
C PRO A 59 -17.45 -19.31 -7.49
N ILE A 60 -18.03 -18.30 -6.82
CA ILE A 60 -19.36 -18.42 -6.21
C ILE A 60 -20.38 -17.86 -7.21
N TYR A 61 -21.54 -18.53 -7.31
CA TYR A 61 -22.61 -18.21 -8.24
C TYR A 61 -23.87 -17.78 -7.49
N ASN A 62 -24.67 -16.93 -8.13
CA ASN A 62 -26.04 -16.73 -7.70
C ASN A 62 -26.94 -17.97 -8.06
N GLU A 63 -28.19 -17.98 -7.61
CA GLU A 63 -29.10 -19.14 -7.70
C GLU A 63 -29.26 -19.69 -9.13
N ASP A 64 -29.41 -18.80 -10.15
CA ASP A 64 -29.62 -19.20 -11.54
C ASP A 64 -28.30 -19.32 -12.35
N LYS A 65 -27.18 -19.10 -11.71
CA LYS A 65 -25.81 -19.11 -12.28
C LYS A 65 -25.59 -18.08 -13.40
N SER A 66 -26.39 -17.04 -13.43
CA SER A 66 -26.24 -15.92 -14.36
C SER A 66 -25.18 -14.92 -13.93
N ILE A 67 -24.85 -14.89 -12.62
CA ILE A 67 -23.85 -14.01 -12.03
C ILE A 67 -22.85 -14.86 -11.25
N LEU A 68 -21.56 -14.49 -11.34
CA LEU A 68 -20.51 -15.14 -10.56
C LEU A 68 -19.45 -14.15 -10.11
N ILE A 69 -18.75 -14.47 -9.03
CA ILE A 69 -17.72 -13.64 -8.44
C ILE A 69 -16.37 -14.38 -8.30
N MET A 70 -15.27 -13.64 -8.59
CA MET A 70 -13.91 -13.92 -8.14
C MET A 70 -13.48 -12.79 -7.22
N TYR A 71 -13.01 -13.13 -6.02
CA TYR A 71 -12.79 -12.19 -4.94
C TYR A 71 -11.45 -12.40 -4.24
N ASN A 72 -10.77 -11.29 -3.95
CA ASN A 72 -9.58 -11.21 -3.12
C ASN A 72 -9.80 -10.11 -2.07
N GLY A 73 -10.14 -10.49 -0.86
CA GLY A 73 -10.41 -9.51 0.19
C GLY A 73 -10.99 -10.11 1.45
N GLU A 74 -11.50 -9.19 2.29
CA GLU A 74 -12.25 -9.45 3.50
C GLU A 74 -13.22 -8.29 3.74
N VAL A 75 -14.51 -8.57 3.82
CA VAL A 75 -15.57 -7.58 4.11
C VAL A 75 -16.04 -7.78 5.55
N TYR A 76 -15.56 -6.90 6.43
CA TYR A 76 -15.74 -7.03 7.88
C TYR A 76 -17.18 -6.84 8.35
N ASN A 77 -18.01 -6.11 7.60
CA ASN A 77 -19.44 -5.94 7.88
C ASN A 77 -20.34 -6.93 7.13
N TYR A 78 -19.80 -8.11 6.74
CA TYR A 78 -20.59 -9.07 5.97
C TYR A 78 -21.80 -9.63 6.73
N LYS A 79 -21.71 -9.74 8.06
CA LYS A 79 -22.82 -10.23 8.89
C LYS A 79 -23.98 -9.25 8.89
N GLU A 80 -23.70 -7.97 9.07
CA GLU A 80 -24.69 -6.89 9.02
C GLU A 80 -25.32 -6.78 7.62
N LEU A 81 -24.50 -6.90 6.56
CA LEU A 81 -25.02 -6.89 5.20
C LEU A 81 -25.89 -8.12 4.90
N LYS A 82 -25.55 -9.29 5.44
CA LYS A 82 -26.36 -10.51 5.31
C LYS A 82 -27.77 -10.32 5.89
N GLU A 83 -27.90 -9.53 6.98
CA GLU A 83 -29.19 -9.16 7.56
C GLU A 83 -30.03 -8.23 6.66
N GLU A 84 -29.39 -7.45 5.79
CA GLU A 84 -30.07 -6.62 4.77
C GLU A 84 -30.47 -7.43 3.51
N LEU A 85 -29.89 -8.63 3.31
CA LEU A 85 -30.02 -9.46 2.10
C LEU A 85 -30.95 -10.66 2.31
N THR A 86 -32.02 -10.49 3.07
CA THR A 86 -32.96 -11.58 3.48
C THR A 86 -33.72 -12.24 2.33
N GLU A 87 -33.81 -11.57 1.17
CA GLU A 87 -34.45 -12.09 -0.03
C GLU A 87 -33.62 -13.16 -0.77
N TYR A 88 -32.31 -13.28 -0.44
CA TYR A 88 -31.39 -14.22 -1.09
C TYR A 88 -31.14 -15.45 -0.23
N LYS A 89 -30.94 -16.58 -0.88
CA LYS A 89 -30.55 -17.82 -0.22
C LYS A 89 -29.04 -17.95 -0.20
N PHE A 90 -28.44 -18.03 0.98
CA PHE A 90 -27.03 -18.26 1.16
C PHE A 90 -26.71 -19.77 1.24
N GLU A 91 -25.70 -20.19 0.49
CA GLU A 91 -25.18 -21.56 0.49
C GLU A 91 -23.89 -21.71 1.29
N THR A 92 -23.20 -20.58 1.56
CA THR A 92 -21.92 -20.53 2.28
C THR A 92 -21.99 -19.58 3.47
N GLU A 93 -21.00 -19.66 4.34
CA GLU A 93 -20.79 -18.68 5.40
C GLU A 93 -19.71 -17.65 5.02
N SER A 94 -19.30 -17.63 3.75
CA SER A 94 -18.27 -16.74 3.24
C SER A 94 -18.79 -15.30 3.04
N ASP A 95 -17.98 -14.32 3.36
CA ASP A 95 -18.21 -12.91 3.01
C ASP A 95 -18.31 -12.71 1.49
N THR A 96 -17.65 -13.56 0.69
CA THR A 96 -17.69 -13.53 -0.77
C THR A 96 -19.12 -13.65 -1.32
N GLU A 97 -19.94 -14.51 -0.75
CA GLU A 97 -21.34 -14.69 -1.18
C GLU A 97 -22.19 -13.47 -0.83
N VAL A 98 -21.89 -12.81 0.30
CA VAL A 98 -22.53 -11.55 0.68
C VAL A 98 -22.20 -10.44 -0.34
N VAL A 99 -20.97 -10.38 -0.83
CA VAL A 99 -20.59 -9.44 -1.90
C VAL A 99 -21.33 -9.73 -3.20
N LEU A 100 -21.51 -11.02 -3.56
CA LEU A 100 -22.26 -11.41 -4.76
C LEU A 100 -23.73 -10.97 -4.68
N HIS A 101 -24.45 -11.34 -3.62
CA HIS A 101 -25.84 -10.94 -3.43
C HIS A 101 -26.02 -9.44 -3.22
N GLY A 102 -25.02 -8.79 -2.61
CA GLY A 102 -24.96 -7.33 -2.54
C GLY A 102 -24.91 -6.67 -3.93
N TYR A 103 -24.20 -7.28 -4.90
CA TYR A 103 -24.22 -6.79 -6.29
C TYR A 103 -25.60 -6.98 -6.94
N GLU A 104 -26.27 -8.10 -6.71
CA GLU A 104 -27.64 -8.30 -7.23
C GLU A 104 -28.59 -7.23 -6.70
N LYS A 105 -28.47 -6.84 -5.43
CA LYS A 105 -29.33 -5.85 -4.80
C LYS A 105 -28.98 -4.40 -5.12
N TRP A 106 -27.69 -4.05 -5.03
CA TRP A 106 -27.23 -2.65 -5.11
C TRP A 106 -26.49 -2.32 -6.41
N GLY A 107 -26.21 -3.32 -7.26
CA GLY A 107 -25.50 -3.12 -8.53
C GLY A 107 -24.14 -2.46 -8.34
N HIS A 108 -23.85 -1.42 -9.14
CA HIS A 108 -22.60 -0.69 -9.11
C HIS A 108 -22.40 0.20 -7.84
N ASP A 109 -23.44 0.36 -7.01
CA ASP A 109 -23.32 1.05 -5.72
C ASP A 109 -22.83 0.15 -4.57
N LEU A 110 -22.69 -1.15 -4.79
CA LEU A 110 -22.19 -2.12 -3.82
C LEU A 110 -20.90 -1.64 -3.08
N PRO A 111 -19.85 -1.15 -3.77
CA PRO A 111 -18.59 -0.80 -3.08
C PRO A 111 -18.75 0.27 -1.98
N LYS A 112 -19.80 1.09 -2.05
CA LYS A 112 -20.10 2.12 -1.05
C LYS A 112 -20.67 1.53 0.26
N LYS A 113 -21.17 0.28 0.21
CA LYS A 113 -21.72 -0.45 1.36
C LYS A 113 -20.67 -1.28 2.11
N LEU A 114 -19.58 -1.62 1.43
CA LEU A 114 -18.58 -2.52 1.94
C LEU A 114 -17.61 -1.81 2.91
N ARG A 115 -17.47 -2.37 4.09
CA ARG A 115 -16.42 -2.05 5.06
C ARG A 115 -15.41 -3.18 5.04
N GLY A 116 -14.24 -2.94 4.44
CA GLY A 116 -13.25 -4.00 4.29
C GLY A 116 -12.13 -3.65 3.33
N MET A 117 -11.36 -4.65 2.99
CA MET A 117 -10.27 -4.60 2.03
C MET A 117 -10.59 -5.55 0.88
N PHE A 118 -10.64 -5.06 -0.35
CA PHE A 118 -11.10 -5.88 -1.46
C PHE A 118 -10.60 -5.48 -2.85
N ALA A 119 -10.45 -6.50 -3.69
CA ALA A 119 -10.47 -6.42 -5.13
C ALA A 119 -11.29 -7.60 -5.64
N TYR A 120 -12.36 -7.35 -6.37
CA TYR A 120 -13.23 -8.39 -6.91
C TYR A 120 -13.61 -8.16 -8.36
N ALA A 121 -13.97 -9.24 -9.04
CA ALA A 121 -14.54 -9.24 -10.38
C ALA A 121 -15.83 -10.04 -10.38
N ILE A 122 -16.94 -9.40 -10.73
CA ILE A 122 -18.27 -10.00 -10.88
C ILE A 122 -18.60 -10.04 -12.36
N TYR A 123 -18.85 -11.24 -12.89
CA TYR A 123 -19.32 -11.39 -14.27
C TYR A 123 -20.84 -11.56 -14.26
N ASP A 124 -21.55 -10.57 -14.79
CA ASP A 124 -22.98 -10.56 -15.01
C ASP A 124 -23.24 -10.94 -16.49
N LYS A 125 -23.66 -12.20 -16.71
CA LYS A 125 -23.93 -12.74 -18.05
C LYS A 125 -25.14 -12.07 -18.68
N ASN A 126 -26.13 -11.67 -17.88
CA ASN A 126 -27.36 -11.03 -18.36
C ASN A 126 -27.05 -9.65 -18.97
N LYS A 127 -26.13 -8.91 -18.36
CA LYS A 127 -25.68 -7.62 -18.87
C LYS A 127 -24.53 -7.73 -19.88
N GLY A 128 -23.83 -8.88 -19.90
CA GLY A 128 -22.63 -9.07 -20.71
C GLY A 128 -21.48 -8.18 -20.24
N GLU A 129 -21.37 -7.93 -18.94
CA GLU A 129 -20.37 -7.06 -18.35
C GLU A 129 -19.59 -7.75 -17.23
N ILE A 130 -18.34 -7.33 -17.03
CA ILE A 130 -17.57 -7.66 -15.83
C ILE A 130 -17.43 -6.38 -15.00
N PHE A 131 -17.98 -6.39 -13.78
CA PHE A 131 -17.87 -5.33 -12.82
C PHE A 131 -16.74 -5.64 -11.84
N ILE A 132 -15.76 -4.77 -11.78
CA ILE A 132 -14.55 -4.90 -10.95
C ILE A 132 -14.49 -3.73 -10.01
N SER A 133 -14.14 -3.95 -8.74
CA SER A 133 -13.96 -2.86 -7.79
C SER A 133 -12.73 -3.10 -6.90
N ARG A 134 -12.08 -1.99 -6.51
CA ARG A 134 -10.95 -1.96 -5.60
C ARG A 134 -11.29 -1.07 -4.41
N ASP A 135 -10.91 -1.49 -3.19
CA ASP A 135 -11.26 -0.82 -1.94
C ASP A 135 -10.84 0.65 -1.86
N GLN A 136 -11.38 1.37 -0.87
CA GLN A 136 -11.28 2.81 -0.69
C GLN A 136 -9.84 3.34 -0.65
N PHE A 137 -8.91 2.59 -0.04
CA PHE A 137 -7.50 2.97 0.13
C PHE A 137 -6.54 2.15 -0.74
N GLY A 138 -7.05 1.15 -1.49
CA GLY A 138 -6.25 0.30 -2.35
C GLY A 138 -5.39 -0.71 -1.60
N ILE A 139 -5.92 -1.26 -0.50
CA ILE A 139 -5.27 -2.29 0.31
C ILE A 139 -5.00 -3.53 -0.55
N LYS A 140 -5.99 -3.94 -1.36
CA LYS A 140 -5.82 -5.04 -2.29
C LYS A 140 -5.37 -4.55 -3.66
N PRO A 141 -4.33 -5.16 -4.26
CA PRO A 141 -3.83 -4.76 -5.58
C PRO A 141 -4.75 -5.25 -6.69
N LEU A 142 -4.87 -4.43 -7.74
CA LEU A 142 -5.49 -4.82 -9.00
C LEU A 142 -4.86 -4.05 -10.17
N TYR A 143 -4.43 -4.81 -11.17
CA TYR A 143 -3.82 -4.29 -12.39
C TYR A 143 -4.62 -4.73 -13.61
N TYR A 144 -4.53 -3.96 -14.71
CA TYR A 144 -5.15 -4.32 -15.98
C TYR A 144 -4.27 -3.91 -17.17
N TYR A 145 -4.46 -4.61 -18.27
CA TYR A 145 -3.79 -4.39 -19.56
C TYR A 145 -4.81 -4.52 -20.68
N HIS A 146 -4.70 -3.68 -21.70
CA HIS A 146 -5.58 -3.72 -22.88
C HIS A 146 -4.77 -3.42 -24.14
N ASP A 147 -4.79 -4.35 -25.12
CA ASP A 147 -4.11 -4.22 -26.41
C ASP A 147 -5.04 -3.95 -27.61
N GLY A 148 -6.32 -3.64 -27.35
CA GLY A 148 -7.38 -3.46 -28.36
C GLY A 148 -8.23 -4.72 -28.55
N ASP A 149 -7.63 -5.89 -28.59
CA ASP A 149 -8.30 -7.18 -28.80
C ASP A 149 -8.52 -7.98 -27.52
N THR A 150 -7.63 -7.82 -26.56
CA THR A 150 -7.63 -8.58 -25.30
C THR A 150 -7.54 -7.64 -24.11
N ILE A 151 -8.33 -7.90 -23.09
CA ILE A 151 -8.22 -7.26 -21.79
C ILE A 151 -7.76 -8.32 -20.81
N LEU A 152 -6.70 -8.00 -20.05
CA LEU A 152 -6.22 -8.79 -18.92
C LEU A 152 -6.42 -7.97 -17.64
N PHE A 153 -6.76 -8.63 -16.55
CA PHE A 153 -6.68 -8.05 -15.21
C PHE A 153 -6.19 -9.08 -14.21
N GLY A 154 -5.62 -8.63 -13.11
CA GLY A 154 -5.11 -9.52 -12.08
C GLY A 154 -4.55 -8.81 -10.87
N SER A 155 -4.38 -9.56 -9.79
CA SER A 155 -3.79 -9.07 -8.54
C SER A 155 -2.32 -8.71 -8.67
N GLU A 156 -1.59 -9.34 -9.61
CA GLU A 156 -0.15 -9.12 -9.83
C GLU A 156 0.18 -9.09 -11.33
N ILE A 157 1.09 -8.19 -11.72
CA ILE A 157 1.47 -7.96 -13.12
C ILE A 157 2.13 -9.20 -13.73
N LYS A 158 2.90 -9.96 -12.92
CA LYS A 158 3.60 -11.17 -13.40
C LYS A 158 2.66 -12.22 -13.99
N SER A 159 1.37 -12.21 -13.63
CA SER A 159 0.38 -13.11 -14.21
C SER A 159 0.19 -12.85 -15.72
N PHE A 160 0.33 -11.60 -16.18
CA PHE A 160 0.20 -11.22 -17.59
C PHE A 160 1.32 -11.81 -18.46
N LEU A 161 2.45 -12.21 -17.87
CA LEU A 161 3.54 -12.89 -18.58
C LEU A 161 3.12 -14.25 -19.17
N ALA A 162 2.00 -14.82 -18.71
CA ALA A 162 1.42 -16.02 -19.29
C ALA A 162 0.79 -15.76 -20.68
N TYR A 163 0.41 -14.51 -20.99
CA TYR A 163 -0.18 -14.16 -22.28
C TYR A 163 0.91 -13.92 -23.34
N PRO A 164 0.96 -14.74 -24.43
CA PRO A 164 2.09 -14.73 -25.36
C PRO A 164 2.31 -13.42 -26.11
N LYS A 165 1.24 -12.60 -26.25
CA LYS A 165 1.32 -11.29 -26.92
C LYS A 165 1.73 -10.17 -25.98
N PHE A 166 1.71 -10.39 -24.67
CA PHE A 166 2.18 -9.40 -23.71
C PHE A 166 3.68 -9.21 -23.80
N LYS A 167 4.10 -7.97 -24.06
CA LYS A 167 5.51 -7.61 -24.18
C LYS A 167 5.95 -6.82 -22.96
N LYS A 168 7.04 -7.24 -22.33
CA LYS A 168 7.70 -6.49 -21.27
C LYS A 168 8.42 -5.27 -21.88
N VAL A 169 7.76 -4.13 -21.89
CA VAL A 169 8.34 -2.86 -22.34
C VAL A 169 8.47 -1.94 -21.13
N LEU A 170 9.71 -1.52 -20.83
CA LEU A 170 9.98 -0.58 -19.74
C LEU A 170 9.39 0.80 -20.09
N ASN A 171 8.56 1.33 -19.21
CA ASN A 171 8.06 2.71 -19.27
C ASN A 171 9.14 3.66 -18.73
N LYS A 172 10.08 4.06 -19.60
CA LYS A 172 11.21 4.92 -19.21
C LYS A 172 10.76 6.31 -18.74
N GLU A 173 9.58 6.77 -19.13
CA GLU A 173 9.05 8.08 -18.73
C GLU A 173 8.79 8.19 -17.22
N LEU A 174 8.62 7.05 -16.53
CA LEU A 174 8.44 6.97 -15.08
C LEU A 174 9.74 6.99 -14.26
N LEU A 175 10.92 6.91 -14.90
CA LEU A 175 12.18 6.88 -14.17
C LEU A 175 12.41 8.14 -13.31
N GLY A 176 12.01 9.31 -13.80
CA GLY A 176 12.08 10.55 -13.02
C GLY A 176 11.18 10.52 -11.79
N ALA A 177 9.95 10.04 -11.95
CA ALA A 177 9.01 9.85 -10.86
C ALA A 177 9.54 8.83 -9.83
N TYR A 178 10.02 7.69 -10.28
CA TYR A 178 10.62 6.67 -9.41
C TYR A 178 11.79 7.21 -8.59
N LEU A 179 12.73 7.92 -9.20
CA LEU A 179 13.87 8.53 -8.49
C LEU A 179 13.42 9.56 -7.45
N THR A 180 12.28 10.19 -7.66
CA THR A 180 11.75 11.18 -6.72
C THR A 180 10.95 10.54 -5.60
N PHE A 181 10.00 9.66 -5.93
CA PHE A 181 9.06 9.06 -4.99
C PHE A 181 9.60 7.79 -4.32
N SER A 182 10.61 7.14 -4.91
CA SER A 182 11.14 5.81 -4.52
C SER A 182 10.22 4.63 -4.87
N PHE A 183 9.10 4.87 -5.56
CA PHE A 183 8.13 3.90 -6.09
C PHE A 183 7.42 4.52 -7.30
N THR A 184 6.54 3.75 -7.98
CA THR A 184 5.72 4.24 -9.09
C THR A 184 4.46 4.92 -8.56
N PRO A 185 4.36 6.26 -8.59
CA PRO A 185 3.21 6.99 -8.03
C PRO A 185 1.99 7.02 -8.95
N THR A 186 2.16 6.79 -10.25
CA THR A 186 1.12 6.88 -11.29
C THR A 186 0.26 5.62 -11.37
N ASP A 187 -0.90 5.76 -12.04
CA ASP A 187 -1.75 4.59 -12.33
C ASP A 187 -1.10 3.71 -13.41
N GLU A 188 -0.39 4.29 -14.39
CA GLU A 188 0.45 3.51 -15.31
C GLU A 188 1.71 3.03 -14.59
N THR A 189 2.08 1.77 -14.83
CA THR A 189 3.18 1.07 -14.16
C THR A 189 4.48 1.15 -14.97
N PHE A 190 5.58 0.60 -14.42
CA PHE A 190 6.82 0.41 -15.20
C PHE A 190 6.69 -0.53 -16.40
N PHE A 191 5.63 -1.33 -16.47
CA PHE A 191 5.28 -2.08 -17.68
C PHE A 191 4.38 -1.20 -18.55
N LYS A 192 4.89 -0.69 -19.68
CA LYS A 192 4.15 0.21 -20.55
C LYS A 192 2.83 -0.43 -21.01
N GLY A 193 1.72 0.32 -20.83
CA GLY A 193 0.38 -0.15 -21.14
C GLY A 193 -0.28 -1.02 -20.06
N VAL A 194 0.40 -1.25 -18.93
CA VAL A 194 -0.20 -1.87 -17.74
C VAL A 194 -0.55 -0.78 -16.74
N TYR A 195 -1.78 -0.80 -16.28
CA TYR A 195 -2.33 0.18 -15.36
C TYR A 195 -2.77 -0.47 -14.06
N ARG A 196 -2.63 0.25 -12.97
CA ARG A 196 -3.25 -0.06 -11.67
C ARG A 196 -4.65 0.54 -11.66
N LEU A 197 -5.65 -0.22 -11.21
CA LEU A 197 -6.96 0.39 -10.90
C LEU A 197 -6.78 1.28 -9.67
N PRO A 198 -7.11 2.59 -9.74
CA PRO A 198 -6.93 3.49 -8.60
C PRO A 198 -7.77 3.06 -7.39
N SER A 199 -7.32 3.40 -6.18
CA SER A 199 -8.08 3.18 -4.94
C SER A 199 -9.42 3.90 -4.98
N GLY A 200 -10.47 3.29 -4.43
CA GLY A 200 -11.82 3.86 -4.43
C GLY A 200 -12.47 3.97 -5.81
N HIS A 201 -12.05 3.13 -6.76
CA HIS A 201 -12.61 3.10 -8.12
C HIS A 201 -13.17 1.72 -8.46
N SER A 202 -14.18 1.75 -9.34
CA SER A 202 -14.72 0.58 -10.01
C SER A 202 -14.44 0.64 -11.50
N MET A 203 -14.30 -0.52 -12.13
CA MET A 203 -14.09 -0.68 -13.56
C MET A 203 -15.17 -1.61 -14.13
N THR A 204 -15.88 -1.15 -15.15
CA THR A 204 -16.85 -1.94 -15.89
C THR A 204 -16.28 -2.29 -17.26
N ILE A 205 -16.27 -3.57 -17.62
CA ILE A 205 -15.82 -4.06 -18.92
C ILE A 205 -17.04 -4.60 -19.68
N ASP A 206 -17.38 -3.96 -20.81
CA ASP A 206 -18.31 -4.53 -21.81
C ASP A 206 -17.58 -5.67 -22.54
N VAL A 207 -17.99 -6.90 -22.30
CA VAL A 207 -17.32 -8.10 -22.81
C VAL A 207 -17.35 -8.16 -24.34
N LYS A 208 -18.47 -7.78 -24.96
CA LYS A 208 -18.65 -7.83 -26.42
C LYS A 208 -17.87 -6.73 -27.14
N LYS A 209 -17.93 -5.50 -26.60
CA LYS A 209 -17.27 -4.33 -27.22
C LYS A 209 -15.81 -4.18 -26.78
N ARG A 210 -15.39 -4.88 -25.70
CA ARG A 210 -14.08 -4.73 -25.06
C ARG A 210 -13.77 -3.28 -24.69
N LYS A 211 -14.79 -2.59 -24.18
CA LYS A 211 -14.65 -1.22 -23.69
C LYS A 211 -14.55 -1.23 -22.16
N ILE A 212 -13.61 -0.45 -21.65
CA ILE A 212 -13.41 -0.22 -20.24
C ILE A 212 -13.98 1.14 -19.87
N LYS A 213 -14.74 1.20 -18.78
CA LYS A 213 -15.17 2.42 -18.10
C LYS A 213 -14.69 2.35 -16.66
N ILE A 214 -14.07 3.41 -16.17
CA ILE A 214 -13.61 3.52 -14.78
C ILE A 214 -14.37 4.66 -14.12
N ASP A 215 -14.99 4.37 -12.97
CA ASP A 215 -15.78 5.32 -12.20
C ASP A 215 -15.25 5.39 -10.76
N ARG A 216 -15.11 6.60 -10.22
CA ARG A 216 -14.73 6.83 -8.83
C ARG A 216 -15.95 6.73 -7.92
N TYR A 217 -15.96 5.82 -6.95
CA TYR A 217 -17.05 5.69 -5.99
C TYR A 217 -16.72 6.28 -4.61
N PHE A 218 -15.42 6.47 -4.31
CA PHE A 218 -14.95 7.03 -3.03
C PHE A 218 -13.98 8.19 -3.24
N LYS A 219 -14.14 9.22 -2.41
CA LYS A 219 -13.28 10.40 -2.36
C LYS A 219 -12.91 10.69 -0.92
N VAL A 220 -11.64 10.98 -0.65
CA VAL A 220 -11.20 11.50 0.64
C VAL A 220 -11.73 12.91 0.82
N GLU A 221 -12.43 13.18 1.92
CA GLU A 221 -12.92 14.51 2.28
C GLU A 221 -12.51 14.81 3.72
N PHE A 222 -11.96 16.00 3.94
CA PHE A 222 -11.58 16.47 5.26
C PHE A 222 -12.62 17.46 5.78
N GLY A 223 -12.76 17.50 7.10
CA GLY A 223 -13.63 18.43 7.80
C GLY A 223 -12.99 18.92 9.08
N ASN A 224 -13.81 19.53 9.94
CA ASN A 224 -13.43 19.91 11.29
C ASN A 224 -14.54 19.49 12.24
N THR A 225 -14.16 19.07 13.43
CA THR A 225 -15.09 18.77 14.51
C THR A 225 -15.11 19.89 15.54
N ASP A 226 -16.28 20.15 16.13
CA ASP A 226 -16.45 21.07 17.27
C ASP A 226 -16.27 20.36 18.62
N LYS A 227 -15.99 19.04 18.62
CA LYS A 227 -15.77 18.24 19.82
C LYS A 227 -14.50 18.69 20.54
N SER A 228 -14.53 18.64 21.86
CA SER A 228 -13.34 18.85 22.69
C SER A 228 -12.26 17.80 22.42
N PHE A 229 -11.03 18.10 22.86
CA PHE A 229 -9.91 17.17 22.70
C PHE A 229 -10.17 15.80 23.36
N ASP A 230 -10.75 15.82 24.58
CA ASP A 230 -11.02 14.60 25.34
C ASP A 230 -12.12 13.76 24.70
N GLU A 231 -13.17 14.37 24.15
CA GLU A 231 -14.22 13.66 23.38
C GLU A 231 -13.64 12.99 22.14
N VAL A 232 -12.77 13.68 21.42
CA VAL A 232 -12.10 13.13 20.24
C VAL A 232 -11.18 11.96 20.61
N VAL A 233 -10.44 12.06 21.72
CA VAL A 233 -9.59 10.98 22.21
C VAL A 233 -10.41 9.73 22.55
N GLU A 234 -11.59 9.88 23.14
CA GLU A 234 -12.53 8.77 23.40
C GLU A 234 -13.09 8.17 22.10
N GLU A 235 -13.46 9.03 21.15
CA GLU A 235 -13.98 8.60 19.86
C GLU A 235 -12.94 7.79 19.06
N ILE A 236 -11.67 8.23 19.04
CA ILE A 236 -10.56 7.47 18.47
C ILE A 236 -10.44 6.10 19.17
N GLY A 237 -10.50 6.08 20.51
CA GLY A 237 -10.44 4.84 21.28
C GLY A 237 -11.55 3.87 20.90
N THR A 238 -12.77 4.37 20.77
CA THR A 238 -13.95 3.58 20.38
C THR A 238 -13.83 3.06 18.95
N ALA A 239 -13.47 3.91 17.99
CA ALA A 239 -13.30 3.53 16.59
C ALA A 239 -12.18 2.49 16.41
N MET A 240 -11.05 2.67 17.08
CA MET A 240 -9.93 1.73 17.02
C MET A 240 -10.26 0.38 17.65
N LYS A 241 -11.01 0.36 18.75
CA LYS A 241 -11.48 -0.87 19.37
C LYS A 241 -12.43 -1.62 18.45
N ASP A 242 -13.46 -0.95 17.94
CA ASP A 242 -14.43 -1.52 17.00
C ASP A 242 -13.72 -2.05 15.73
N SER A 243 -12.82 -1.26 15.15
CA SER A 243 -12.05 -1.70 13.99
C SER A 243 -11.20 -2.95 14.30
N THR A 244 -10.51 -2.95 15.45
CA THR A 244 -9.66 -4.10 15.84
C THR A 244 -10.50 -5.36 16.00
N GLU A 245 -11.66 -5.29 16.64
CA GLU A 245 -12.58 -6.42 16.84
C GLU A 245 -13.06 -6.98 15.49
N HIS A 246 -13.40 -6.12 14.52
CA HIS A 246 -13.79 -6.57 13.16
C HIS A 246 -12.63 -7.21 12.40
N HIS A 247 -11.41 -6.69 12.54
CA HIS A 247 -10.24 -7.27 11.89
C HIS A 247 -9.73 -8.58 12.53
N LEU A 248 -10.28 -8.96 13.68
CA LEU A 248 -10.03 -10.27 14.32
C LEU A 248 -10.99 -11.36 13.87
N ILE A 249 -12.06 -11.06 13.12
CA ILE A 249 -12.99 -12.07 12.59
C ILE A 249 -12.23 -13.02 11.66
N SER A 250 -12.10 -14.30 12.07
CA SER A 250 -11.32 -15.31 11.35
C SER A 250 -11.62 -16.70 11.88
N ASP A 251 -11.58 -17.72 11.02
CA ASP A 251 -11.66 -19.14 11.40
C ASP A 251 -10.25 -19.74 11.66
N VAL A 252 -9.19 -18.92 11.51
CA VAL A 252 -7.79 -19.29 11.77
C VAL A 252 -7.16 -18.32 12.77
N GLU A 253 -6.05 -18.74 13.39
CA GLU A 253 -5.32 -17.91 14.35
C GLU A 253 -4.82 -16.60 13.71
N VAL A 254 -5.00 -15.48 14.42
CA VAL A 254 -4.56 -14.14 14.01
C VAL A 254 -3.39 -13.70 14.88
N GLY A 255 -2.24 -13.48 14.25
CA GLY A 255 -1.08 -12.87 14.89
C GLY A 255 -1.02 -11.35 14.67
N SER A 256 0.05 -10.72 15.13
CA SER A 256 0.29 -9.30 14.86
C SER A 256 1.77 -8.99 14.63
N PHE A 257 2.06 -8.12 13.70
CA PHE A 257 3.37 -7.51 13.60
C PHE A 257 3.57 -6.50 14.72
N LEU A 258 4.76 -6.48 15.30
CA LEU A 258 5.08 -5.58 16.41
C LEU A 258 6.43 -4.91 16.19
N SER A 259 6.41 -3.59 16.19
CA SER A 259 7.59 -2.73 16.22
C SER A 259 7.66 -1.93 17.54
N SER A 260 8.63 -1.05 17.67
CA SER A 260 8.71 -0.13 18.81
C SER A 260 7.77 1.10 18.68
N GLY A 261 7.04 1.20 17.59
CA GLY A 261 6.17 2.34 17.28
C GLY A 261 4.88 2.35 18.08
N VAL A 262 4.29 3.54 18.25
CA VAL A 262 3.01 3.70 18.96
C VAL A 262 1.88 2.94 18.27
N ASP A 263 1.86 2.88 16.93
CA ASP A 263 0.77 2.31 16.14
C ASP A 263 0.64 0.80 16.38
N SER A 264 1.72 0.05 16.15
CA SER A 264 1.75 -1.40 16.38
C SER A 264 1.57 -1.74 17.86
N SER A 265 2.15 -0.93 18.78
CA SER A 265 1.96 -1.12 20.22
C SER A 265 0.52 -0.90 20.66
N TYR A 266 -0.16 0.11 20.08
CA TYR A 266 -1.58 0.38 20.34
C TYR A 266 -2.46 -0.76 19.83
N LEU A 267 -2.22 -1.18 18.59
CA LEU A 267 -2.94 -2.28 17.97
C LEU A 267 -2.79 -3.60 18.76
N VAL A 268 -1.56 -3.98 19.14
CA VAL A 268 -1.31 -5.19 19.95
C VAL A 268 -1.96 -5.08 21.31
N SER A 269 -1.98 -3.90 21.94
CA SER A 269 -2.62 -3.69 23.24
C SER A 269 -4.15 -3.80 23.19
N LEU A 270 -4.77 -3.47 22.06
CA LEU A 270 -6.21 -3.65 21.82
C LEU A 270 -6.55 -5.09 21.44
N ALA A 271 -5.85 -5.65 20.46
CA ALA A 271 -6.14 -6.96 19.87
C ALA A 271 -5.78 -8.12 20.81
N LYS A 272 -4.72 -7.97 21.60
CA LYS A 272 -4.15 -9.01 22.48
C LYS A 272 -4.03 -10.37 21.77
N PRO A 273 -3.34 -10.44 20.63
CA PRO A 273 -3.18 -11.69 19.90
C PRO A 273 -2.33 -12.67 20.71
N ASP A 274 -2.47 -13.97 20.47
CA ASP A 274 -1.65 -15.00 21.13
C ASP A 274 -0.17 -14.85 20.79
N LYS A 275 0.14 -14.40 19.56
CA LYS A 275 1.51 -14.26 19.06
C LYS A 275 1.74 -12.91 18.38
N THR A 276 2.92 -12.37 18.64
CA THR A 276 3.44 -11.22 17.88
C THR A 276 4.77 -11.57 17.22
N TYR A 277 5.07 -10.90 16.10
CA TYR A 277 6.27 -11.14 15.31
C TYR A 277 7.08 -9.85 15.18
N THR A 278 8.40 -9.96 15.39
CA THR A 278 9.32 -8.83 15.34
C THR A 278 10.61 -9.26 14.65
N ILE A 279 11.14 -8.44 13.76
CA ILE A 279 12.50 -8.63 13.23
C ILE A 279 13.43 -7.53 13.74
N GLY A 280 14.70 -7.85 13.81
CA GLY A 280 15.78 -6.91 14.06
C GLY A 280 16.93 -7.16 13.12
N PHE A 281 17.97 -6.36 13.24
CA PHE A 281 19.21 -6.52 12.48
C PHE A 281 20.39 -6.67 13.45
N ASP A 282 21.52 -7.17 12.95
CA ASP A 282 22.72 -7.41 13.78
C ASP A 282 23.28 -6.12 14.43
N LEU A 283 23.00 -4.96 13.82
CA LEU A 283 23.38 -3.66 14.40
C LEU A 283 22.33 -3.23 15.45
N ALA A 284 22.71 -3.17 16.71
CA ALA A 284 21.82 -2.92 17.86
C ALA A 284 20.91 -1.70 17.70
N LYS A 285 21.40 -0.60 17.10
CA LYS A 285 20.59 0.62 16.86
C LYS A 285 19.45 0.42 15.85
N TYR A 286 19.44 -0.71 15.13
CA TYR A 286 18.41 -1.09 14.16
C TYR A 286 17.56 -2.28 14.64
N SER A 287 17.68 -2.69 15.92
CA SER A 287 16.89 -3.77 16.50
C SER A 287 15.80 -3.20 17.41
N GLU A 288 14.57 -3.66 17.20
CA GLU A 288 13.41 -3.31 18.03
C GLU A 288 12.97 -4.48 18.94
N ILE A 289 13.72 -5.59 18.94
CA ILE A 289 13.36 -6.85 19.61
C ILE A 289 13.20 -6.66 21.11
N ASP A 290 14.15 -5.99 21.78
CA ASP A 290 14.10 -5.81 23.25
C ASP A 290 12.88 -4.99 23.66
N TYR A 291 12.50 -4.04 22.82
CA TYR A 291 11.33 -3.21 23.07
C TYR A 291 10.02 -3.99 22.88
N ALA A 292 9.93 -4.76 21.79
CA ALA A 292 8.78 -5.61 21.55
C ALA A 292 8.58 -6.61 22.70
N LYS A 293 9.68 -7.19 23.18
CA LYS A 293 9.67 -8.09 24.33
C LYS A 293 9.17 -7.40 25.61
N ASP A 294 9.65 -6.19 25.96
CA ASP A 294 9.16 -5.45 27.13
C ASP A 294 7.63 -5.23 27.10
N LEU A 295 7.10 -4.88 25.92
CA LEU A 295 5.66 -4.69 25.77
C LEU A 295 4.89 -6.02 25.92
N THR A 296 5.34 -7.08 25.25
CA THR A 296 4.65 -8.38 25.26
C THR A 296 4.74 -9.08 26.59
N ASP A 297 5.84 -8.95 27.33
CA ASP A 297 5.97 -9.46 28.71
C ASP A 297 4.92 -8.79 29.62
N LYS A 298 4.70 -7.47 29.48
CA LYS A 298 3.67 -6.73 30.25
C LYS A 298 2.24 -7.11 29.87
N LEU A 299 2.01 -7.52 28.65
CA LEU A 299 0.70 -7.93 28.13
C LEU A 299 0.46 -9.45 28.27
N ASN A 300 1.46 -10.22 28.70
CA ASN A 300 1.46 -11.69 28.73
C ASN A 300 1.17 -12.31 27.34
N ILE A 301 1.83 -11.78 26.30
CA ILE A 301 1.72 -12.22 24.91
C ILE A 301 3.06 -12.85 24.49
N LYS A 302 3.02 -13.91 23.68
CA LYS A 302 4.23 -14.53 23.13
C LYS A 302 4.80 -13.68 22.00
N ASN A 303 6.05 -13.19 22.14
CA ASN A 303 6.78 -12.56 21.04
C ASN A 303 7.75 -13.55 20.38
N ILE A 304 7.67 -13.66 19.06
CA ILE A 304 8.59 -14.45 18.23
C ILE A 304 9.42 -13.45 17.43
N SER A 305 10.74 -13.53 17.56
CA SER A 305 11.64 -12.57 16.93
C SER A 305 12.82 -13.24 16.22
N GLU A 306 13.29 -12.61 15.13
CA GLU A 306 14.41 -13.07 14.32
C GLU A 306 15.34 -11.88 14.01
N LYS A 307 16.67 -12.13 13.99
CA LYS A 307 17.65 -11.15 13.50
C LYS A 307 18.05 -11.49 12.09
N ILE A 308 18.04 -10.50 11.23
CA ILE A 308 18.37 -10.63 9.82
C ILE A 308 19.81 -10.15 9.58
N SER A 309 20.63 -11.00 9.02
CA SER A 309 22.00 -10.69 8.63
C SER A 309 22.05 -9.90 7.31
N LYS A 310 23.18 -9.24 7.05
CA LYS A 310 23.45 -8.58 5.76
C LYS A 310 23.34 -9.56 4.58
N GLU A 311 23.90 -10.75 4.75
CA GLU A 311 23.91 -11.78 3.71
C GLU A 311 22.49 -12.25 3.36
N GLU A 312 21.65 -12.55 4.35
CA GLU A 312 20.25 -12.90 4.11
C GLU A 312 19.50 -11.78 3.40
N TYR A 313 19.73 -10.52 3.83
CA TYR A 313 19.12 -9.36 3.19
C TYR A 313 19.50 -9.27 1.70
N MET A 314 20.78 -9.41 1.38
CA MET A 314 21.27 -9.36 -0.01
C MET A 314 20.71 -10.48 -0.87
N ASN A 315 20.68 -11.70 -0.34
CA ASN A 315 20.18 -12.88 -1.05
C ASN A 315 18.67 -12.79 -1.34
N ALA A 316 17.90 -12.09 -0.51
CA ALA A 316 16.45 -11.92 -0.69
C ALA A 316 16.08 -10.86 -1.75
N LEU A 317 17.00 -9.97 -2.15
CA LEU A 317 16.67 -8.83 -3.05
C LEU A 317 15.96 -9.26 -4.33
N SER A 318 16.46 -10.28 -5.02
CA SER A 318 15.88 -10.75 -6.29
C SER A 318 14.45 -11.27 -6.11
N GLU A 319 14.20 -12.00 -5.02
CA GLU A 319 12.89 -12.56 -4.71
C GLU A 319 11.89 -11.49 -4.29
N VAL A 320 12.33 -10.53 -3.47
CA VAL A 320 11.52 -9.36 -3.10
C VAL A 320 11.09 -8.59 -4.34
N TYR A 321 12.03 -8.27 -5.26
CA TYR A 321 11.68 -7.55 -6.50
C TYR A 321 10.80 -8.39 -7.43
N TYR A 322 10.96 -9.71 -7.47
CA TYR A 322 10.05 -10.59 -8.21
C TYR A 322 8.62 -10.50 -7.67
N HIS A 323 8.44 -10.52 -6.35
CA HIS A 323 7.12 -10.42 -5.73
C HIS A 323 6.52 -9.00 -5.81
N MET A 324 7.36 -7.96 -5.78
CA MET A 324 6.90 -6.58 -5.94
C MET A 324 6.35 -6.25 -7.34
N ASP A 325 6.71 -7.01 -8.41
CA ASP A 325 6.47 -6.72 -9.83
C ASP A 325 7.17 -5.44 -10.33
N GLU A 326 7.18 -4.40 -9.53
CA GLU A 326 7.77 -3.09 -9.83
C GLU A 326 8.90 -2.77 -8.84
N PRO A 327 9.93 -2.00 -9.24
CA PRO A 327 10.98 -1.63 -8.32
C PRO A 327 10.45 -0.71 -7.21
N THR A 328 10.91 -0.92 -5.99
CA THR A 328 10.78 0.02 -4.87
C THR A 328 12.16 0.29 -4.27
N ALA A 329 12.43 1.55 -3.92
CA ALA A 329 13.62 1.92 -3.16
C ALA A 329 13.34 2.04 -1.65
N ASP A 330 12.16 1.59 -1.22
CA ASP A 330 11.80 1.54 0.19
C ASP A 330 12.33 0.26 0.84
N GLY A 331 13.31 0.41 1.73
CA GLY A 331 13.90 -0.71 2.46
C GLY A 331 12.92 -1.49 3.33
N CYS A 332 11.74 -0.92 3.63
CA CYS A 332 10.68 -1.61 4.36
C CYS A 332 10.20 -2.86 3.63
N ALA A 333 10.25 -2.91 2.29
CA ALA A 333 9.80 -4.08 1.53
C ALA A 333 10.52 -5.36 1.96
N ILE A 334 11.85 -5.32 2.07
CA ILE A 334 12.64 -6.50 2.46
C ILE A 334 12.39 -6.84 3.94
N ALA A 335 12.23 -5.82 4.78
CA ALA A 335 11.95 -6.05 6.18
C ALA A 335 10.58 -6.72 6.40
N VAL A 336 9.53 -6.28 5.69
CA VAL A 336 8.20 -6.90 5.72
C VAL A 336 8.24 -8.32 5.13
N TYR A 337 9.05 -8.56 4.09
CA TYR A 337 9.26 -9.90 3.53
C TYR A 337 9.77 -10.88 4.59
N PHE A 338 10.83 -10.52 5.33
CA PHE A 338 11.37 -11.38 6.39
C PHE A 338 10.41 -11.54 7.57
N LEU A 339 9.73 -10.46 7.95
CA LEU A 339 8.72 -10.50 9.00
C LEU A 339 7.57 -11.45 8.64
N SER A 340 7.16 -11.45 7.38
CA SER A 340 6.14 -12.34 6.84
C SER A 340 6.62 -13.79 6.77
N ARG A 341 7.88 -14.01 6.36
CA ARG A 341 8.53 -15.33 6.39
C ARG A 341 8.54 -15.91 7.82
N LEU A 342 8.80 -15.07 8.82
CA LEU A 342 8.78 -15.48 10.21
C LEU A 342 7.36 -15.89 10.65
N ALA A 343 6.37 -15.05 10.38
CA ALA A 343 4.98 -15.26 10.78
C ALA A 343 4.33 -16.46 10.08
N SER A 344 4.70 -16.74 8.81
CA SER A 344 4.11 -17.84 8.02
C SER A 344 4.39 -19.24 8.58
N LYS A 345 5.33 -19.37 9.52
CA LYS A 345 5.60 -20.61 10.22
C LYS A 345 4.48 -21.00 11.19
N ASP A 346 3.67 -20.04 11.62
CA ASP A 346 2.69 -20.22 12.69
C ASP A 346 1.26 -19.81 12.32
N VAL A 347 1.07 -18.71 11.53
CA VAL A 347 -0.25 -18.11 11.27
C VAL A 347 -0.46 -17.82 9.80
N LYS A 348 -1.73 -17.69 9.40
CA LYS A 348 -2.14 -17.24 8.05
C LYS A 348 -2.57 -15.78 8.01
N VAL A 349 -2.86 -15.17 9.16
CA VAL A 349 -3.36 -13.80 9.27
C VAL A 349 -2.53 -13.02 10.27
N VAL A 350 -2.19 -11.77 9.95
CA VAL A 350 -1.51 -10.85 10.86
C VAL A 350 -2.16 -9.47 10.82
N LEU A 351 -2.17 -8.80 11.96
CA LEU A 351 -2.51 -7.38 12.05
C LEU A 351 -1.26 -6.53 11.83
N SER A 352 -1.40 -5.40 11.15
CA SER A 352 -0.34 -4.42 10.91
C SER A 352 -0.82 -2.98 11.17
N GLY A 353 0.09 -2.13 11.63
CA GLY A 353 -0.21 -0.75 12.06
C GLY A 353 -0.20 0.31 10.95
N GLU A 354 -0.29 -0.07 9.69
CA GLU A 354 -0.21 0.84 8.55
C GLU A 354 -1.44 1.76 8.43
N GLY A 355 -1.23 2.95 7.87
CA GLY A 355 -2.28 3.97 7.67
C GLY A 355 -2.40 4.98 8.82
N ALA A 356 -1.88 4.67 10.01
CA ALA A 356 -1.93 5.57 11.17
C ALA A 356 -1.20 6.90 10.94
N ASP A 357 -0.08 6.89 10.21
CA ASP A 357 0.69 8.09 9.92
C ASP A 357 -0.03 9.04 8.97
N GLU A 358 -0.64 8.51 7.93
CA GLU A 358 -1.34 9.26 6.89
C GLU A 358 -2.66 9.84 7.38
N PHE A 359 -3.35 9.14 8.28
CA PHE A 359 -4.65 9.59 8.79
C PHE A 359 -4.51 10.57 9.96
N PHE A 360 -3.57 10.31 10.87
CA PHE A 360 -3.40 11.07 12.09
C PHE A 360 -2.22 12.05 12.08
N GLY A 361 -1.55 12.23 10.94
CA GLY A 361 -0.44 13.17 10.81
C GLY A 361 0.83 12.72 11.50
N GLY A 362 1.34 11.51 11.17
CA GLY A 362 2.47 10.89 11.88
C GLY A 362 3.86 11.31 11.42
N TYR A 363 4.00 12.00 10.30
CA TYR A 363 5.31 12.36 9.77
C TYR A 363 5.76 13.76 10.22
N ASN A 364 7.06 13.90 10.55
CA ASN A 364 7.62 15.18 10.98
C ASN A 364 7.51 16.29 9.91
N SER A 365 7.36 15.92 8.64
CA SER A 365 7.18 16.87 7.54
C SER A 365 5.84 17.62 7.58
N TYR A 366 4.86 17.11 8.31
CA TYR A 366 3.55 17.72 8.50
C TYR A 366 3.58 18.87 9.52
N ASP A 367 4.60 18.89 10.40
CA ASP A 367 4.76 20.00 11.34
C ASP A 367 5.47 21.19 10.70
N ASP A 368 5.03 22.39 11.10
CA ASP A 368 5.63 23.63 10.65
C ASP A 368 6.76 24.07 11.60
N ASN A 369 7.97 24.16 11.08
CA ASN A 369 9.07 24.78 11.81
C ASN A 369 9.08 26.31 11.66
N PHE A 370 10.02 26.97 12.35
CA PHE A 370 10.14 28.45 12.33
C PHE A 370 10.16 29.02 10.91
N TYR A 371 10.92 28.41 9.98
CA TYR A 371 11.01 28.90 8.60
C TYR A 371 9.73 28.69 7.81
N THR A 372 9.05 27.55 7.96
CA THR A 372 7.80 27.25 7.23
C THR A 372 6.60 28.01 7.76
N LYS A 373 6.68 28.56 8.99
CA LYS A 373 5.67 29.49 9.55
C LYS A 373 5.76 30.89 8.95
N LEU A 374 6.90 31.25 8.30
CA LEU A 374 7.03 32.55 7.64
C LEU A 374 6.08 32.67 6.43
N PRO A 375 5.55 33.87 6.13
CA PRO A 375 4.75 34.11 4.92
C PRO A 375 5.48 33.68 3.65
N PHE A 376 4.72 33.16 2.70
CA PHE A 376 5.29 32.57 1.46
C PHE A 376 6.18 33.57 0.70
N PHE A 377 5.78 34.85 0.60
CA PHE A 377 6.57 35.85 -0.11
C PHE A 377 7.96 36.07 0.51
N ILE A 378 8.08 36.00 1.85
CA ILE A 378 9.37 36.09 2.56
C ILE A 378 10.22 34.87 2.22
N ARG A 379 9.65 33.67 2.31
CA ARG A 379 10.35 32.43 1.98
C ARG A 379 10.83 32.41 0.53
N LYS A 380 9.98 32.89 -0.41
CA LYS A 380 10.31 33.00 -1.83
C LYS A 380 11.47 33.98 -2.07
N SER A 381 11.46 35.13 -1.41
CA SER A 381 12.57 36.12 -1.49
C SER A 381 13.87 35.55 -0.94
N MET A 382 13.85 34.91 0.23
CA MET A 382 15.02 34.23 0.80
C MET A 382 15.56 33.13 -0.11
N ALA A 383 14.68 32.34 -0.71
CA ALA A 383 15.03 31.30 -1.67
C ALA A 383 15.72 31.89 -2.92
N SER A 384 15.23 33.03 -3.42
CA SER A 384 15.83 33.72 -4.56
C SER A 384 17.25 34.19 -4.25
N ILE A 385 17.49 34.73 -3.06
CA ILE A 385 18.82 35.11 -2.61
C ILE A 385 19.72 33.87 -2.47
N CYS A 386 19.21 32.78 -1.88
CA CYS A 386 19.98 31.54 -1.69
C CYS A 386 20.39 30.87 -3.00
N LYS A 387 19.68 31.10 -4.13
CA LYS A 387 20.06 30.57 -5.45
C LYS A 387 21.42 31.11 -5.95
N ILE A 388 21.85 32.29 -5.49
CA ILE A 388 23.11 32.94 -5.88
C ILE A 388 24.27 32.49 -4.97
N LEU A 389 23.96 31.90 -3.81
CA LEU A 389 24.94 31.46 -2.83
C LEU A 389 25.44 30.02 -3.11
N PRO A 390 26.65 29.66 -2.60
CA PRO A 390 27.13 28.28 -2.72
C PRO A 390 26.12 27.24 -2.21
N LYS A 391 25.92 26.17 -2.99
CA LYS A 391 24.99 25.10 -2.66
C LYS A 391 25.50 24.28 -1.46
N ASN A 392 24.87 24.45 -0.30
CA ASN A 392 25.09 23.66 0.91
C ASN A 392 23.73 23.16 1.47
N LYS A 393 23.72 22.40 2.57
CA LYS A 393 22.49 21.87 3.17
C LYS A 393 21.48 22.97 3.53
N ILE A 394 21.94 24.13 4.03
CA ILE A 394 21.08 25.23 4.48
C ILE A 394 20.48 25.95 3.27
N THR A 395 21.30 26.35 2.29
CA THR A 395 20.82 27.04 1.08
C THR A 395 19.85 26.16 0.29
N ARG A 396 20.13 24.87 0.14
CA ARG A 396 19.20 23.91 -0.48
C ARG A 396 17.87 23.81 0.29
N TYR A 397 17.92 23.73 1.63
CA TYR A 397 16.71 23.70 2.46
C TYR A 397 15.85 24.96 2.24
N ILE A 398 16.46 26.16 2.29
CA ILE A 398 15.75 27.44 2.08
C ILE A 398 15.15 27.51 0.67
N ILE A 399 15.89 27.15 -0.37
CA ILE A 399 15.41 27.14 -1.76
C ILE A 399 14.20 26.23 -1.89
N ARG A 400 14.29 24.99 -1.39
CA ARG A 400 13.24 23.98 -1.50
C ARG A 400 11.96 24.38 -0.78
N ARG A 401 12.07 24.96 0.43
CA ARG A 401 10.93 25.41 1.23
C ARG A 401 10.38 26.77 0.80
N GLY A 402 11.07 27.49 -0.08
CA GLY A 402 10.60 28.71 -0.74
C GLY A 402 9.81 28.46 -2.03
N LEU A 403 9.64 27.20 -2.45
CA LEU A 403 8.78 26.80 -3.57
C LEU A 403 7.30 26.80 -3.15
N PRO A 404 6.35 26.92 -4.11
CA PRO A 404 4.95 26.62 -3.88
C PRO A 404 4.76 25.23 -3.27
N LEU A 405 3.62 24.98 -2.59
CA LEU A 405 3.42 23.73 -1.88
C LEU A 405 3.49 22.52 -2.80
N GLU A 406 2.83 22.57 -3.96
CA GLU A 406 2.78 21.53 -4.99
C GLU A 406 4.15 21.20 -5.61
N GLU A 407 5.10 22.15 -5.53
CA GLU A 407 6.48 21.92 -5.95
C GLU A 407 7.40 21.51 -4.78
N SER A 408 7.05 21.91 -3.55
CA SER A 408 7.86 21.62 -2.36
C SER A 408 7.49 20.32 -1.67
N TYR A 409 6.27 19.83 -1.87
CA TYR A 409 5.74 18.61 -1.28
C TYR A 409 4.98 17.77 -2.32
N VAL A 410 5.59 16.72 -2.80
CA VAL A 410 4.98 15.76 -3.73
C VAL A 410 4.78 14.39 -3.09
N SER A 411 5.53 14.09 -2.03
CA SER A 411 5.42 12.88 -1.20
C SER A 411 6.30 13.03 0.04
N ILE A 412 6.02 12.24 1.06
CA ILE A 412 6.84 12.15 2.28
C ILE A 412 8.29 11.73 1.98
N ASN A 413 8.50 10.84 1.02
CA ASN A 413 9.81 10.26 0.69
C ASN A 413 10.46 10.90 -0.55
N ARG A 414 10.40 12.22 -0.68
CA ARG A 414 11.00 12.89 -1.82
C ARG A 414 12.53 12.84 -1.81
N THR A 415 13.14 12.20 -2.81
CA THR A 415 14.59 12.08 -2.96
C THR A 415 15.16 13.16 -3.88
N TYR A 416 14.63 13.30 -5.10
CA TYR A 416 15.10 14.27 -6.10
C TYR A 416 14.06 15.35 -6.41
N TYR A 417 14.53 16.51 -6.84
CA TYR A 417 13.72 17.57 -7.44
C TYR A 417 13.87 17.56 -8.96
N ASP A 418 12.87 18.08 -9.69
CA ASP A 418 12.86 18.03 -11.16
C ASP A 418 14.11 18.62 -11.81
N ASP A 419 14.70 19.65 -11.20
CA ASP A 419 15.94 20.27 -11.68
C ASP A 419 17.21 19.44 -11.41
N GLU A 420 17.15 18.50 -10.48
CA GLU A 420 18.26 17.58 -10.14
C GLU A 420 18.23 16.30 -11.01
N LEU A 421 17.07 15.93 -11.57
CA LEU A 421 16.91 14.69 -12.35
C LEU A 421 17.77 14.68 -13.63
N LYS A 422 17.99 15.82 -14.25
CA LYS A 422 18.87 15.97 -15.43
C LYS A 422 20.33 15.62 -15.17
N ASP A 423 20.77 15.70 -13.91
CA ASP A 423 22.15 15.33 -13.53
C ASP A 423 22.29 13.79 -13.40
N VAL A 424 21.17 13.09 -13.15
CA VAL A 424 21.11 11.65 -12.90
C VAL A 424 20.69 10.86 -14.14
N LEU A 425 19.66 11.35 -14.88
CA LEU A 425 19.08 10.67 -16.03
C LEU A 425 19.74 11.09 -17.35
N LYS A 426 19.89 10.13 -18.26
CA LYS A 426 20.29 10.38 -19.65
C LYS A 426 19.10 10.50 -20.60
N ILE A 427 17.88 10.35 -20.10
CA ILE A 427 16.65 10.51 -20.87
C ILE A 427 16.04 11.89 -20.60
N ASP A 428 15.53 12.54 -21.63
CA ASP A 428 14.92 13.88 -21.52
C ASP A 428 13.39 13.82 -21.37
N ASN A 429 12.76 12.74 -21.81
CA ASN A 429 11.32 12.57 -21.74
C ASN A 429 10.92 11.82 -20.46
N TYR A 430 10.66 12.56 -19.39
CA TYR A 430 10.10 12.03 -18.14
C TYR A 430 9.01 12.96 -17.58
N ILE A 431 8.06 12.36 -16.87
CA ILE A 431 6.94 13.10 -16.26
C ILE A 431 7.48 13.95 -15.11
N LYS A 432 7.14 15.24 -15.08
CA LYS A 432 7.52 16.15 -13.99
C LYS A 432 6.73 15.82 -12.73
N ASN A 433 7.42 15.82 -11.60
CA ASN A 433 6.84 15.43 -10.32
C ASN A 433 5.63 16.29 -9.91
N LYS A 434 5.67 17.61 -10.18
CA LYS A 434 4.56 18.51 -9.91
C LYS A 434 3.30 18.18 -10.74
N ASP A 435 3.48 17.66 -11.95
CA ASP A 435 2.36 17.32 -12.84
C ASP A 435 1.65 16.05 -12.35
N ILE A 436 2.38 15.13 -11.71
CA ILE A 436 1.81 13.92 -11.08
C ILE A 436 0.84 14.29 -9.95
N VAL A 437 1.23 15.23 -9.08
CA VAL A 437 0.43 15.60 -7.92
C VAL A 437 -0.59 16.71 -8.19
N LYS A 438 -0.55 17.29 -9.39
CA LYS A 438 -1.35 18.46 -9.76
C LYS A 438 -2.84 18.24 -9.53
N ASP A 439 -3.38 17.13 -9.98
CA ASP A 439 -4.80 16.83 -9.88
C ASP A 439 -5.27 16.80 -8.41
N VAL A 440 -4.43 16.28 -7.49
CA VAL A 440 -4.74 16.30 -6.06
C VAL A 440 -4.73 17.72 -5.53
N TYR A 441 -3.72 18.53 -5.86
CA TYR A 441 -3.68 19.91 -5.39
C TYR A 441 -4.82 20.77 -5.95
N ASP A 442 -5.22 20.55 -7.20
CA ASP A 442 -6.36 21.22 -7.83
C ASP A 442 -7.69 20.81 -7.14
N GLU A 443 -7.87 19.52 -6.86
CA GLU A 443 -9.06 18.98 -6.20
C GLU A 443 -9.20 19.49 -4.76
N TYR A 444 -8.09 19.62 -4.02
CA TYR A 444 -8.07 20.06 -2.62
C TYR A 444 -7.66 21.53 -2.44
N LYS A 445 -7.78 22.38 -3.47
CA LYS A 445 -7.31 23.78 -3.46
C LYS A 445 -7.82 24.60 -2.28
N ASP A 446 -9.06 24.35 -1.82
CA ASP A 446 -9.74 25.09 -0.77
C ASP A 446 -9.46 24.55 0.65
N TYR A 447 -8.77 23.42 0.76
CA TYR A 447 -8.38 22.84 2.04
C TYR A 447 -7.11 23.48 2.61
N ASN A 448 -6.89 23.32 3.92
CA ASN A 448 -5.66 23.80 4.54
C ASN A 448 -4.42 23.04 4.07
N LYS A 449 -3.23 23.54 4.42
CA LYS A 449 -1.95 22.98 3.98
C LYS A 449 -1.77 21.53 4.40
N LEU A 450 -2.12 21.19 5.65
CA LEU A 450 -1.94 19.81 6.16
C LEU A 450 -2.84 18.83 5.41
N ASP A 451 -4.10 19.17 5.22
CA ASP A 451 -5.06 18.30 4.52
C ASP A 451 -4.65 18.04 3.07
N LYS A 452 -4.09 19.06 2.37
CA LYS A 452 -3.49 18.86 1.04
C LYS A 452 -2.35 17.86 1.06
N MET A 453 -1.46 17.95 2.05
CA MET A 453 -0.34 17.02 2.19
C MET A 453 -0.83 15.60 2.52
N LEU A 454 -1.81 15.46 3.41
CA LEU A 454 -2.44 14.18 3.74
C LEU A 454 -3.14 13.57 2.52
N ALA A 455 -3.87 14.36 1.72
CA ALA A 455 -4.52 13.89 0.50
C ALA A 455 -3.51 13.32 -0.51
N VAL A 456 -2.36 14.00 -0.69
CA VAL A 456 -1.26 13.53 -1.54
C VAL A 456 -0.71 12.20 -1.03
N ASP A 457 -0.45 12.11 0.29
CA ASP A 457 0.15 10.89 0.85
C ASP A 457 -0.85 9.73 0.91
N ILE A 458 -2.12 9.96 1.19
CA ILE A 458 -3.15 8.90 1.12
C ILE A 458 -3.25 8.33 -0.29
N ARG A 459 -3.27 9.21 -1.32
CA ARG A 459 -3.43 8.76 -2.70
C ARG A 459 -2.19 8.04 -3.23
N TYR A 460 -0.99 8.55 -2.97
CA TYR A 460 0.24 8.04 -3.60
C TYR A 460 1.07 7.19 -2.65
N TRP A 461 1.43 7.73 -1.49
CA TRP A 461 2.33 7.06 -0.55
C TRP A 461 1.67 5.85 0.12
N LEU A 462 0.49 6.04 0.72
CA LEU A 462 -0.23 4.96 1.40
C LEU A 462 -0.67 3.88 0.39
N SER A 463 -1.44 4.27 -0.63
CA SER A 463 -2.04 3.32 -1.57
C SER A 463 -1.02 2.61 -2.48
N ASN A 464 -0.08 3.38 -3.09
CA ASN A 464 0.79 2.86 -4.14
C ASN A 464 2.15 2.36 -3.61
N ASN A 465 2.52 2.69 -2.36
CA ASN A 465 3.76 2.20 -1.74
C ASN A 465 3.47 1.33 -0.51
N ILE A 466 3.02 1.91 0.59
CA ILE A 466 2.94 1.21 1.88
C ILE A 466 2.01 -0.01 1.82
N LEU A 467 0.75 0.16 1.42
CA LEU A 467 -0.22 -0.95 1.34
C LEU A 467 0.16 -1.95 0.26
N THR A 468 0.77 -1.49 -0.86
CA THR A 468 1.29 -2.37 -1.90
C THR A 468 2.45 -3.25 -1.39
N ILE A 469 3.41 -2.67 -0.65
CA ILE A 469 4.50 -3.41 -0.02
C ILE A 469 3.95 -4.45 0.96
N VAL A 470 3.07 -4.01 1.85
CA VAL A 470 2.51 -4.91 2.88
C VAL A 470 1.77 -6.07 2.23
N ASP A 471 0.85 -5.82 1.30
CA ASP A 471 0.11 -6.90 0.62
C ASP A 471 1.06 -7.86 -0.12
N LYS A 472 1.95 -7.35 -0.96
CA LYS A 472 2.82 -8.20 -1.80
C LYS A 472 3.85 -8.98 -0.99
N MET A 473 4.43 -8.38 0.03
CA MET A 473 5.46 -9.05 0.84
C MET A 473 4.86 -10.08 1.81
N THR A 474 3.68 -9.82 2.36
CA THR A 474 2.98 -10.83 3.16
C THR A 474 2.46 -11.96 2.29
N MET A 475 1.90 -11.64 1.12
CA MET A 475 1.42 -12.66 0.18
C MET A 475 2.54 -13.48 -0.46
N ALA A 476 3.77 -12.99 -0.55
CA ALA A 476 4.93 -13.78 -0.95
C ALA A 476 5.11 -15.04 -0.06
N HIS A 477 4.60 -14.98 1.17
CA HIS A 477 4.61 -16.08 2.14
C HIS A 477 3.23 -16.61 2.50
N SER A 478 2.21 -16.35 1.67
CA SER A 478 0.82 -16.77 1.89
C SER A 478 0.26 -16.29 3.25
N ILE A 479 0.56 -15.05 3.62
CA ILE A 479 0.03 -14.39 4.82
C ILE A 479 -0.93 -13.27 4.41
N GLU A 480 -2.10 -13.23 5.06
CA GLU A 480 -3.01 -12.08 4.98
C GLU A 480 -2.61 -11.02 5.99
N SER A 481 -2.26 -9.81 5.52
CA SER A 481 -2.15 -8.65 6.41
C SER A 481 -3.47 -7.89 6.45
N ARG A 482 -3.91 -7.56 7.65
CA ARG A 482 -5.05 -6.70 7.98
C ARG A 482 -4.56 -5.41 8.63
N VAL A 483 -5.17 -4.29 8.26
CA VAL A 483 -4.68 -2.94 8.59
C VAL A 483 -5.76 -2.10 9.27
N PRO A 484 -6.06 -2.33 10.57
CA PRO A 484 -7.19 -1.71 11.28
C PRO A 484 -7.21 -0.18 11.25
N PHE A 485 -6.08 0.49 11.12
CA PHE A 485 -6.05 1.95 11.00
C PHE A 485 -6.68 2.45 9.70
N THR A 486 -6.73 1.63 8.64
CA THR A 486 -7.35 2.01 7.36
C THR A 486 -8.85 1.69 7.28
N ASP A 487 -9.45 1.31 8.39
CA ASP A 487 -10.90 1.14 8.48
C ASP A 487 -11.64 2.46 8.28
N MET A 488 -12.78 2.42 7.56
CA MET A 488 -13.57 3.62 7.28
C MET A 488 -14.07 4.33 8.55
N LYS A 489 -14.43 3.60 9.63
CA LYS A 489 -14.83 4.22 10.91
C LYS A 489 -13.67 4.96 11.58
N VAL A 490 -12.45 4.43 11.47
CA VAL A 490 -11.25 5.11 11.97
C VAL A 490 -10.93 6.34 11.11
N PHE A 491 -11.02 6.19 9.79
CA PHE A 491 -10.82 7.29 8.85
C PHE A 491 -11.84 8.42 9.07
N ASP A 492 -13.11 8.08 9.30
CA ASP A 492 -14.18 9.07 9.54
C ASP A 492 -13.91 9.96 10.77
N VAL A 493 -13.33 9.39 11.83
CA VAL A 493 -12.86 10.20 12.96
C VAL A 493 -11.63 11.00 12.57
N ALA A 494 -10.62 10.38 11.97
CA ALA A 494 -9.35 11.02 11.67
C ALA A 494 -9.46 12.20 10.69
N ARG A 495 -10.33 12.09 9.67
CA ARG A 495 -10.53 13.15 8.66
C ARG A 495 -11.17 14.41 9.22
N MET A 496 -11.88 14.31 10.36
CA MET A 496 -12.53 15.44 11.02
C MET A 496 -11.64 16.16 12.03
N LEU A 497 -10.43 15.66 12.30
CA LEU A 497 -9.54 16.25 13.29
C LEU A 497 -8.92 17.57 12.81
N PRO A 498 -8.99 18.65 13.61
CA PRO A 498 -8.25 19.86 13.33
C PRO A 498 -6.73 19.64 13.40
N LYS A 499 -5.96 20.49 12.74
CA LYS A 499 -4.49 20.36 12.62
C LYS A 499 -3.79 20.13 13.96
N ASN A 500 -4.16 20.88 15.01
CA ASN A 500 -3.52 20.79 16.33
C ASN A 500 -3.79 19.47 17.06
N TYR A 501 -4.83 18.72 16.70
CA TYR A 501 -5.10 17.38 17.23
C TYR A 501 -4.31 16.29 16.46
N LYS A 502 -3.87 16.60 15.26
CA LYS A 502 -2.97 15.77 14.45
C LYS A 502 -1.51 16.07 14.78
N VAL A 503 -1.11 17.35 14.66
CA VAL A 503 0.31 17.78 14.80
C VAL A 503 0.36 19.09 15.59
N SER A 504 1.13 19.11 16.69
CA SER A 504 1.35 20.31 17.52
C SER A 504 2.69 20.24 18.22
N ASP A 505 3.42 21.36 18.21
CA ASP A 505 4.63 21.61 19.00
C ASP A 505 5.70 20.48 18.92
N GLY A 506 5.96 20.01 17.70
CA GLY A 506 6.92 18.94 17.44
C GLY A 506 6.41 17.53 17.78
N THR A 507 5.13 17.41 18.19
CA THR A 507 4.48 16.13 18.45
C THR A 507 3.55 15.78 17.29
N THR A 508 3.71 14.58 16.76
CA THR A 508 2.86 14.00 15.72
C THR A 508 1.82 13.05 16.32
N LYS A 509 0.68 12.83 15.63
CA LYS A 509 -0.42 11.94 16.10
C LYS A 509 -0.94 12.31 17.50
N VAL A 510 -1.09 13.60 17.80
CA VAL A 510 -1.36 14.09 19.16
C VAL A 510 -2.56 13.40 19.80
N ALA A 511 -3.71 13.40 19.15
CA ALA A 511 -4.93 12.77 19.69
C ALA A 511 -4.81 11.24 19.74
N LEU A 512 -4.26 10.60 18.69
CA LEU A 512 -4.05 9.15 18.67
C LEU A 512 -3.11 8.68 19.82
N ARG A 513 -2.04 9.40 20.09
CA ARG A 513 -1.13 9.08 21.20
C ARG A 513 -1.82 9.17 22.56
N ASN A 514 -2.74 10.11 22.73
CA ASN A 514 -3.52 10.24 23.95
C ASN A 514 -4.55 9.10 24.10
N ALA A 515 -5.18 8.63 23.01
CA ALA A 515 -6.00 7.43 23.03
C ALA A 515 -5.15 6.18 23.36
N ALA A 516 -4.02 6.02 22.70
CA ALA A 516 -3.09 4.90 22.91
C ALA A 516 -2.53 4.83 24.35
N ARG A 517 -2.26 5.98 24.97
CA ARG A 517 -1.80 6.08 26.37
C ARG A 517 -2.73 5.39 27.36
N LYS A 518 -4.02 5.31 27.06
CA LYS A 518 -5.02 4.71 27.96
C LYS A 518 -4.90 3.17 28.04
N VAL A 519 -4.29 2.54 27.04
CA VAL A 519 -4.25 1.07 26.92
C VAL A 519 -2.84 0.48 26.81
N ILE A 520 -1.86 1.25 26.35
CA ILE A 520 -0.47 0.77 26.25
C ILE A 520 0.18 0.78 27.64
N PRO A 521 0.67 -0.37 28.13
CA PRO A 521 1.18 -0.48 29.52
C PRO A 521 2.59 0.11 29.73
N ASN A 522 3.28 0.51 28.66
CA ASN A 522 4.60 1.11 28.70
C ASN A 522 4.65 2.50 28.03
N ASP A 523 5.83 3.09 27.91
CA ASP A 523 6.03 4.43 27.34
C ASP A 523 6.05 4.49 25.80
N ALA A 524 5.53 3.47 25.08
CA ALA A 524 5.49 3.45 23.61
C ALA A 524 4.78 4.67 23.01
N TRP A 525 3.72 5.12 23.66
CA TRP A 525 2.96 6.28 23.22
C TRP A 525 3.76 7.58 23.20
N LYS A 526 4.90 7.67 23.94
CA LYS A 526 5.80 8.82 23.93
C LYS A 526 6.87 8.75 22.83
N LYS A 527 7.14 7.56 22.27
CA LYS A 527 8.24 7.38 21.32
C LYS A 527 8.06 8.21 20.06
N LYS A 528 9.14 8.84 19.62
CA LYS A 528 9.18 9.52 18.33
C LYS A 528 9.18 8.48 17.20
N LYS A 529 8.57 8.83 16.08
CA LYS A 529 8.60 8.00 14.86
C LYS A 529 10.06 7.80 14.41
N LEU A 530 10.50 6.55 14.35
CA LEU A 530 11.83 6.18 13.85
C LEU A 530 11.78 5.65 12.41
N GLY A 531 10.59 5.30 11.90
CA GLY A 531 10.42 4.50 10.69
C GLY A 531 10.81 3.04 10.95
N PHE A 532 10.89 2.23 9.89
CA PHE A 532 11.42 0.87 9.96
C PHE A 532 12.93 0.94 9.62
N PRO A 533 13.82 0.93 10.62
CA PRO A 533 15.24 1.20 10.38
C PRO A 533 15.93 -0.03 9.77
N VAL A 534 16.38 0.10 8.51
CA VAL A 534 17.20 -0.91 7.82
C VAL A 534 18.62 -0.36 7.69
N PRO A 535 19.67 -1.14 8.00
CA PRO A 535 21.06 -0.66 8.05
C PRO A 535 21.75 -0.54 6.68
N ILE A 536 21.01 -0.35 5.59
CA ILE A 536 21.55 -0.22 4.22
C ILE A 536 22.68 0.83 4.14
N ARG A 537 22.51 1.96 4.85
CA ARG A 537 23.52 3.04 4.84
C ARG A 537 24.87 2.61 5.40
N GLU A 538 24.88 1.69 6.33
CA GLU A 538 26.10 1.15 6.93
C GLU A 538 26.69 0.10 5.99
N TRP A 539 25.87 -0.82 5.50
CA TRP A 539 26.32 -1.91 4.63
C TRP A 539 26.89 -1.42 3.30
N ILE A 540 26.35 -0.35 2.70
CA ILE A 540 26.88 0.23 1.45
C ILE A 540 28.34 0.72 1.62
N ARG A 541 28.80 1.00 2.85
CA ARG A 541 30.18 1.38 3.14
C ARG A 541 31.14 0.19 3.21
N GLU A 542 30.62 -1.02 3.34
CA GLU A 542 31.44 -2.23 3.33
C GLU A 542 31.90 -2.56 1.92
N ASP A 543 33.13 -3.09 1.79
CA ASP A 543 33.81 -3.24 0.48
C ASP A 543 33.08 -4.15 -0.49
N ASP A 544 32.50 -5.25 0.00
CA ASP A 544 31.77 -6.22 -0.79
C ASP A 544 30.49 -5.59 -1.38
N PHE A 545 29.66 -4.98 -0.55
CA PHE A 545 28.41 -4.37 -1.00
C PHE A 545 28.67 -3.13 -1.89
N TYR A 546 29.63 -2.30 -1.55
CA TYR A 546 30.08 -1.21 -2.41
C TYR A 546 30.48 -1.69 -3.81
N LYS A 547 31.28 -2.77 -3.91
CA LYS A 547 31.72 -3.34 -5.19
C LYS A 547 30.52 -3.85 -6.00
N GLU A 548 29.57 -4.52 -5.37
CA GLU A 548 28.36 -5.03 -6.04
C GLU A 548 27.52 -3.89 -6.62
N ILE A 549 27.25 -2.84 -5.86
CA ILE A 549 26.54 -1.66 -6.36
C ILE A 549 27.32 -1.01 -7.51
N LYS A 550 28.63 -0.86 -7.37
CA LYS A 550 29.48 -0.28 -8.41
C LYS A 550 29.44 -1.08 -9.71
N ASN A 551 29.43 -2.42 -9.61
CA ASN A 551 29.28 -3.31 -10.76
C ASN A 551 27.91 -3.13 -11.42
N THR A 552 26.84 -3.03 -10.64
CA THR A 552 25.47 -2.79 -11.13
C THR A 552 25.39 -1.46 -11.88
N PHE A 553 25.98 -0.39 -11.35
CA PHE A 553 26.05 0.90 -12.04
C PHE A 553 26.82 0.85 -13.36
N ASN A 554 27.78 -0.06 -13.50
CA ASN A 554 28.59 -0.23 -14.71
C ASN A 554 27.97 -1.13 -15.78
N THR A 555 26.74 -1.67 -15.57
CA THR A 555 26.03 -2.44 -16.59
C THR A 555 25.60 -1.56 -17.78
N ASP A 556 25.42 -2.16 -18.96
CA ASP A 556 25.03 -1.44 -20.18
C ASP A 556 23.68 -0.74 -20.03
N ILE A 557 22.70 -1.42 -19.40
CA ILE A 557 21.38 -0.84 -19.16
C ILE A 557 21.45 0.35 -18.20
N SER A 558 22.31 0.29 -17.18
CA SER A 558 22.51 1.42 -16.28
C SER A 558 23.14 2.61 -17.02
N LYS A 559 24.14 2.37 -17.85
CA LYS A 559 24.81 3.41 -18.66
C LYS A 559 23.90 4.00 -19.75
N GLU A 560 22.91 3.24 -20.24
CA GLU A 560 21.90 3.74 -21.17
C GLU A 560 20.96 4.75 -20.51
N LEU A 561 20.50 4.45 -19.29
CA LEU A 561 19.44 5.18 -18.62
C LEU A 561 19.96 6.31 -17.71
N PHE A 562 21.15 6.12 -17.12
CA PHE A 562 21.68 6.99 -16.06
C PHE A 562 23.05 7.57 -16.40
N ASN A 563 23.35 8.73 -15.81
CA ASN A 563 24.69 9.31 -15.80
C ASN A 563 25.59 8.52 -14.84
N ASN A 564 26.36 7.60 -15.39
CA ASN A 564 27.18 6.68 -14.61
C ASN A 564 28.23 7.39 -13.75
N ASP A 565 28.87 8.45 -14.27
CA ASP A 565 29.88 9.22 -13.52
C ASP A 565 29.27 9.87 -12.28
N TYR A 566 28.02 10.37 -12.42
CA TYR A 566 27.29 10.93 -11.29
C TYR A 566 26.95 9.85 -10.25
N LEU A 567 26.47 8.67 -10.68
CA LEU A 567 26.14 7.56 -9.75
C LEU A 567 27.39 7.08 -8.99
N ILE A 568 28.51 6.88 -9.68
CA ILE A 568 29.77 6.46 -9.04
C ILE A 568 30.25 7.54 -8.06
N LYS A 569 30.19 8.82 -8.44
CA LYS A 569 30.56 9.91 -7.53
C LYS A 569 29.76 9.91 -6.23
N ILE A 570 28.43 9.73 -6.29
CA ILE A 570 27.59 9.70 -5.09
C ILE A 570 27.91 8.46 -4.23
N LEU A 571 28.15 7.33 -4.85
CA LEU A 571 28.54 6.10 -4.17
C LEU A 571 29.88 6.25 -3.44
N ASP A 572 30.89 6.83 -4.10
CA ASP A 572 32.21 7.12 -3.53
C ASP A 572 32.10 8.12 -2.37
N GLU A 573 31.32 9.19 -2.52
CA GLU A 573 31.06 10.16 -1.45
C GLU A 573 30.36 9.51 -0.24
N HIS A 574 29.48 8.53 -0.47
CA HIS A 574 28.80 7.82 0.62
C HIS A 574 29.75 6.90 1.37
N LYS A 575 30.60 6.17 0.65
CA LYS A 575 31.60 5.27 1.23
C LYS A 575 32.60 6.00 2.12
N ASN A 576 33.00 7.23 1.73
CA ASN A 576 34.02 8.01 2.43
C ASN A 576 33.47 8.84 3.61
N ARG A 577 32.20 8.76 3.94
CA ARG A 577 31.56 9.40 5.11
C ARG A 577 31.56 8.47 6.32
#